data_e86464431030ea417e83a44605d883d7
#
_entry.id   e86464431030ea417e83a44605d883d7
#
_cell.length_a   1.000
_cell.length_b   1.000
_cell.length_c   1.000
_cell.angle_alpha   90.00
_cell.angle_beta   90.00
_cell.angle_gamma   90.00
#
_symmetry.space_group_name_H-M   'P 1'
#
loop_
_entity.id
_entity.type
_entity.pdbx_description
1 polymer ?
#
loop_
_entity_poly.entity_id
_entity_poly.type
_entity_poly.pdbx_seq_one_letter_code
_entity_poly.pdbx_strand_id
1 'polypeptide(L)'
;MTADTTSASKTFTFSQRTIDRLPPCPADSRSSCDEYTDDEIVGFKCQVTKGGRKAFYLRYTFRGAKRAARIGEFPALNVADARKKALAMRALLDSDLDPQAGRDQMRVMPTFRDFSQNQYLPHAYQTKRSAKGDEGMLRLHMWPRFGHRKLAEIETHEIQVYLNEMARKRTKATANRHHSLIARMFKLAVIWKVLDRSPCFGLVKFHEDKHPERFLSPVEIGRFVSALDHDDNPVIAAALKLLLLTGLRRNEVIKARWDQVDLDARLLYLPKTKAGKPRYAVLNSVAYELVKNLPSRNASPWLFPARSGDKPIENPKSTLLRVLERAGIDPMRTHDLRHSFASTAINAGATLAEVQGLLGHSSSAMTERYAHLAQDNVRRASEVVASVVATVAVAPQAPAAG
;
A
#
# COMPACT_ATOMS: atom_id res chain seq x y z
N MET A 1 -7.28 69.90 -44.27
CA MET A 1 -6.09 69.07 -44.18
C MET A 1 -6.51 67.73 -43.52
N THR A 2 -6.81 66.79 -44.37
CA THR A 2 -7.17 65.41 -43.96
C THR A 2 -5.90 64.65 -43.60
N ALA A 3 -5.75 64.31 -42.35
CA ALA A 3 -4.64 63.46 -41.90
C ALA A 3 -4.82 62.04 -42.45
N ASP A 4 -3.94 61.69 -43.37
CA ASP A 4 -3.80 60.40 -44.00
C ASP A 4 -3.31 59.39 -42.92
N THR A 5 -4.23 58.66 -42.35
CA THR A 5 -3.90 57.55 -41.43
C THR A 5 -3.45 56.38 -42.28
N THR A 6 -2.20 56.40 -42.72
CA THR A 6 -1.53 55.25 -43.33
C THR A 6 -1.50 54.12 -42.32
N SER A 7 -2.37 53.15 -42.51
CA SER A 7 -2.35 51.89 -41.77
C SER A 7 -0.99 51.22 -41.97
N ALA A 8 -0.06 51.43 -41.00
CA ALA A 8 1.24 50.80 -41.04
C ALA A 8 1.07 49.29 -41.14
N SER A 9 1.72 48.66 -42.12
CA SER A 9 1.67 47.22 -42.32
C SER A 9 1.99 46.50 -41.00
N LYS A 10 1.08 45.66 -40.53
CA LYS A 10 1.28 44.82 -39.32
C LYS A 10 2.16 43.61 -39.60
N THR A 11 2.74 43.51 -40.82
CA THR A 11 3.66 42.43 -41.23
C THR A 11 5.00 43.04 -41.62
N PHE A 12 6.09 42.63 -40.98
CA PHE A 12 7.45 43.10 -41.20
C PHE A 12 8.46 42.15 -40.53
N THR A 13 9.74 42.23 -40.95
CA THR A 13 10.82 41.47 -40.30
C THR A 13 11.02 41.92 -38.86
N PHE A 14 10.88 41.03 -37.91
CA PHE A 14 11.08 41.32 -36.49
C PHE A 14 12.57 41.52 -36.18
N SER A 15 12.92 42.66 -35.64
CA SER A 15 14.23 42.99 -35.08
C SER A 15 14.05 43.57 -33.68
N GLN A 16 15.11 43.57 -32.88
CA GLN A 16 15.07 44.14 -31.52
C GLN A 16 14.52 45.59 -31.57
N ARG A 17 15.03 46.39 -32.55
CA ARG A 17 14.64 47.80 -32.73
C ARG A 17 13.19 47.97 -33.19
N THR A 18 12.71 47.11 -34.10
CA THR A 18 11.32 47.21 -34.59
C THR A 18 10.32 46.83 -33.52
N ILE A 19 10.58 45.75 -32.74
CA ILE A 19 9.72 45.33 -31.65
C ILE A 19 9.71 46.36 -30.53
N ASP A 20 10.89 46.94 -30.18
CA ASP A 20 10.96 47.93 -29.08
C ASP A 20 10.12 49.17 -29.37
N ARG A 21 10.01 49.59 -30.65
CA ARG A 21 9.26 50.77 -31.08
C ARG A 21 7.76 50.55 -31.29
N LEU A 22 7.25 49.32 -31.15
CA LEU A 22 5.81 49.07 -31.35
C LEU A 22 5.00 49.85 -30.31
N PRO A 23 3.98 50.61 -30.74
CA PRO A 23 3.12 51.35 -29.84
C PRO A 23 2.21 50.40 -29.06
N PRO A 24 1.72 50.82 -27.88
CA PRO A 24 0.66 50.11 -27.18
C PRO A 24 -0.60 50.01 -28.05
N CYS A 25 -1.39 48.94 -27.85
CA CYS A 25 -2.70 48.82 -28.44
C CYS A 25 -3.59 49.99 -28.00
N PRO A 26 -4.30 50.69 -28.94
CA PRO A 26 -5.14 51.83 -28.60
C PRO A 26 -6.17 51.49 -27.50
N ALA A 27 -6.40 52.45 -26.61
CA ALA A 27 -7.31 52.26 -25.45
C ALA A 27 -8.77 52.02 -25.90
N ASP A 28 -9.18 52.64 -27.01
CA ASP A 28 -10.50 52.57 -27.65
C ASP A 28 -10.67 51.31 -28.55
N SER A 29 -9.59 50.59 -28.78
CA SER A 29 -9.65 49.35 -29.59
C SER A 29 -10.58 48.32 -28.90
N ARG A 30 -11.43 47.67 -29.74
CA ARG A 30 -12.24 46.52 -29.26
C ARG A 30 -11.39 45.30 -28.88
N SER A 31 -10.16 45.22 -29.39
CA SER A 31 -9.21 44.16 -29.03
C SER A 31 -8.45 44.50 -27.77
N SER A 32 -8.09 43.49 -26.99
CA SER A 32 -7.22 43.63 -25.81
C SER A 32 -5.74 43.83 -26.19
N CYS A 33 -5.37 43.51 -27.42
CA CYS A 33 -4.00 43.64 -27.92
C CYS A 33 -3.99 43.83 -29.45
N ASP A 34 -2.94 44.46 -29.97
CA ASP A 34 -2.57 44.44 -31.36
C ASP A 34 -1.63 43.32 -31.70
N GLU A 35 -1.76 42.72 -32.88
CA GLU A 35 -0.97 41.59 -33.33
C GLU A 35 -0.16 41.96 -34.56
N TYR A 36 1.15 41.78 -34.51
CA TYR A 36 2.10 41.99 -35.57
C TYR A 36 2.64 40.62 -36.02
N THR A 37 2.96 40.50 -37.32
CA THR A 37 3.40 39.25 -37.95
C THR A 37 4.83 39.38 -38.45
N ASP A 38 5.66 38.41 -38.15
CA ASP A 38 6.99 38.27 -38.73
C ASP A 38 6.85 37.74 -40.17
N ASP A 39 7.54 38.38 -41.13
CA ASP A 39 7.50 37.99 -42.52
C ASP A 39 8.42 36.82 -42.88
N GLU A 40 9.38 36.48 -42.03
CA GLU A 40 10.31 35.37 -42.27
C GLU A 40 9.79 34.04 -41.77
N ILE A 41 9.08 34.02 -40.62
CA ILE A 41 8.59 32.78 -40.01
C ILE A 41 7.06 32.75 -40.01
N VAL A 42 6.50 31.83 -40.77
CA VAL A 42 5.05 31.65 -40.86
C VAL A 42 4.41 31.40 -39.48
N GLY A 43 3.50 32.32 -39.12
CA GLY A 43 2.77 32.23 -37.87
C GLY A 43 3.50 32.79 -36.62
N PHE A 44 4.73 33.30 -36.79
CA PHE A 44 5.43 33.98 -35.68
C PHE A 44 4.86 35.38 -35.52
N LYS A 45 4.38 35.67 -34.33
CA LYS A 45 3.61 36.88 -34.02
C LYS A 45 4.12 37.57 -32.77
N CYS A 46 3.99 38.90 -32.74
CA CYS A 46 4.16 39.71 -31.54
C CYS A 46 2.81 40.36 -31.17
N GLN A 47 2.32 40.09 -29.98
CA GLN A 47 1.16 40.78 -29.41
C GLN A 47 1.59 41.90 -28.48
N VAL A 48 0.99 43.08 -28.66
CA VAL A 48 1.21 44.27 -27.83
C VAL A 48 -0.10 44.62 -27.14
N THR A 49 -0.11 44.58 -25.81
CA THR A 49 -1.31 44.87 -24.99
C THR A 49 -1.56 46.38 -24.89
N LYS A 50 -2.74 46.80 -24.41
CA LYS A 50 -3.06 48.22 -24.12
C LYS A 50 -2.08 48.85 -23.11
N GLY A 51 -1.51 48.04 -22.17
CA GLY A 51 -0.47 48.49 -21.24
C GLY A 51 0.97 48.41 -21.79
N GLY A 52 1.16 48.22 -23.13
CA GLY A 52 2.45 48.20 -23.79
C GLY A 52 3.27 46.90 -23.57
N ARG A 53 2.77 45.89 -22.91
CA ARG A 53 3.45 44.58 -22.77
C ARG A 53 3.50 43.89 -24.13
N LYS A 54 4.66 43.38 -24.49
CA LYS A 54 4.93 42.71 -25.75
C LYS A 54 5.26 41.26 -25.52
N ALA A 55 4.56 40.36 -26.21
CA ALA A 55 4.80 38.92 -26.09
C ALA A 55 4.78 38.21 -27.45
N PHE A 56 5.69 37.26 -27.59
CA PHE A 56 5.84 36.48 -28.83
C PHE A 56 4.99 35.21 -28.75
N TYR A 57 4.37 34.88 -29.89
CA TYR A 57 3.52 33.72 -30.09
C TYR A 57 3.84 33.03 -31.40
N LEU A 58 3.64 31.71 -31.49
CA LEU A 58 3.52 30.97 -32.73
C LEU A 58 2.05 30.61 -32.92
N ARG A 59 1.42 31.10 -33.98
CA ARG A 59 0.10 30.63 -34.40
C ARG A 59 0.25 29.57 -35.48
N TYR A 60 -0.48 28.47 -35.33
CA TYR A 60 -0.40 27.33 -36.23
C TYR A 60 -1.73 26.58 -36.24
N THR A 61 -1.90 25.74 -37.25
CA THR A 61 -3.01 24.78 -37.32
C THR A 61 -2.45 23.38 -37.09
N PHE A 62 -3.02 22.65 -36.19
CA PHE A 62 -2.64 21.26 -35.91
C PHE A 62 -3.89 20.38 -35.93
N ARG A 63 -3.91 19.37 -36.82
CA ARG A 63 -5.04 18.46 -37.04
C ARG A 63 -6.38 19.21 -37.19
N GLY A 64 -6.41 20.26 -37.95
CA GLY A 64 -7.59 21.08 -38.24
C GLY A 64 -7.94 22.13 -37.18
N ALA A 65 -7.32 22.13 -36.02
CA ALA A 65 -7.55 23.11 -34.97
C ALA A 65 -6.54 24.26 -35.00
N LYS A 66 -7.02 25.52 -34.98
CA LYS A 66 -6.17 26.71 -34.85
C LYS A 66 -5.67 26.83 -33.44
N ARG A 67 -4.36 26.96 -33.24
CA ARG A 67 -3.67 27.05 -31.94
C ARG A 67 -2.71 28.24 -31.89
N ALA A 68 -2.37 28.68 -30.67
CA ALA A 68 -1.38 29.73 -30.42
C ALA A 68 -0.48 29.35 -29.25
N ALA A 69 0.80 29.13 -29.51
CA ALA A 69 1.80 28.83 -28.49
C ALA A 69 2.52 30.10 -28.05
N ARG A 70 2.47 30.41 -26.74
CA ARG A 70 3.26 31.53 -26.19
C ARG A 70 4.73 31.13 -26.12
N ILE A 71 5.61 31.97 -26.75
CA ILE A 71 7.06 31.76 -26.83
C ILE A 71 7.77 32.44 -25.65
N GLY A 72 7.40 33.68 -25.34
CA GLY A 72 7.98 34.47 -24.26
C GLY A 72 7.60 35.93 -24.31
N GLU A 73 8.13 36.72 -23.40
CA GLU A 73 7.82 38.14 -23.21
C GLU A 73 9.07 38.97 -23.48
N PHE A 74 8.91 40.04 -24.30
CA PHE A 74 9.93 41.04 -24.53
C PHE A 74 9.90 42.09 -23.40
N PRO A 75 11.06 42.61 -22.93
CA PRO A 75 12.42 42.37 -23.40
C PRO A 75 13.14 41.18 -22.76
N ALA A 76 12.51 40.46 -21.80
CA ALA A 76 13.13 39.33 -21.13
C ALA A 76 13.59 38.23 -22.11
N LEU A 77 12.86 38.06 -23.22
CA LEU A 77 13.26 37.24 -24.36
C LEU A 77 13.55 38.17 -25.55
N ASN A 78 14.77 38.20 -26.07
CA ASN A 78 15.12 38.96 -27.25
C ASN A 78 14.54 38.34 -28.53
N VAL A 79 14.51 39.11 -29.63
CA VAL A 79 13.90 38.66 -30.89
C VAL A 79 14.63 37.45 -31.49
N ALA A 80 15.95 37.40 -31.40
CA ALA A 80 16.75 36.30 -31.98
C ALA A 80 16.44 34.97 -31.28
N ASP A 81 16.36 34.98 -29.96
CA ASP A 81 16.01 33.78 -29.19
C ASP A 81 14.54 33.40 -29.36
N ALA A 82 13.63 34.37 -29.47
CA ALA A 82 12.23 34.13 -29.78
C ALA A 82 12.07 33.46 -31.15
N ARG A 83 12.81 33.94 -32.16
CA ARG A 83 12.86 33.37 -33.49
C ARG A 83 13.38 31.93 -33.50
N LYS A 84 14.49 31.66 -32.78
CA LYS A 84 15.03 30.32 -32.63
C LYS A 84 14.01 29.36 -32.01
N LYS A 85 13.26 29.80 -30.99
CA LYS A 85 12.19 29.00 -30.38
C LYS A 85 11.02 28.78 -31.32
N ALA A 86 10.64 29.80 -32.10
CA ALA A 86 9.56 29.68 -33.12
C ALA A 86 9.92 28.63 -34.17
N LEU A 87 11.17 28.65 -34.66
CA LEU A 87 11.67 27.67 -35.65
C LEU A 87 11.68 26.26 -35.06
N ALA A 88 12.13 26.08 -33.78
CA ALA A 88 12.08 24.79 -33.13
C ALA A 88 10.65 24.26 -32.99
N MET A 89 9.68 25.12 -32.66
CA MET A 89 8.26 24.75 -32.64
C MET A 89 7.71 24.38 -34.02
N ARG A 90 8.16 25.05 -35.07
CA ARG A 90 7.80 24.71 -36.48
C ARG A 90 8.33 23.31 -36.84
N ALA A 91 9.58 23.02 -36.52
CA ALA A 91 10.17 21.70 -36.76
C ALA A 91 9.40 20.57 -36.10
N LEU A 92 8.84 20.81 -34.90
CA LEU A 92 7.94 19.84 -34.25
C LEU A 92 6.66 19.62 -35.04
N LEU A 93 6.05 20.70 -35.57
CA LEU A 93 4.85 20.60 -36.40
C LEU A 93 5.11 19.83 -37.68
N ASP A 94 6.26 20.04 -38.31
CA ASP A 94 6.69 19.34 -39.53
C ASP A 94 6.89 17.83 -39.26
N SER A 95 7.17 17.48 -38.02
CA SER A 95 7.25 16.08 -37.49
C SER A 95 5.91 15.53 -36.99
N ASP A 96 4.76 16.17 -37.28
CA ASP A 96 3.42 15.84 -36.75
C ASP A 96 3.33 15.84 -35.23
N LEU A 97 4.14 16.63 -34.54
CA LEU A 97 4.13 16.81 -33.08
C LEU A 97 3.59 18.21 -32.73
N ASP A 98 2.64 18.26 -31.81
CA ASP A 98 2.09 19.51 -31.29
C ASP A 98 3.04 20.16 -30.28
N PRO A 99 3.56 21.38 -30.53
CA PRO A 99 4.42 22.11 -29.58
C PRO A 99 3.79 22.37 -28.20
N GLN A 100 2.46 22.30 -28.10
CA GLN A 100 1.73 22.48 -26.83
C GLN A 100 1.27 21.19 -26.19
N ALA A 101 1.47 20.04 -26.82
CA ALA A 101 1.00 18.76 -26.31
C ALA A 101 1.42 18.52 -24.84
N GLY A 102 2.66 18.80 -24.51
CA GLY A 102 3.15 18.64 -23.12
C GLY A 102 2.47 19.58 -22.12
N ARG A 103 2.19 20.84 -22.52
CA ARG A 103 1.46 21.79 -21.65
C ARG A 103 0.00 21.40 -21.48
N ASP A 104 -0.65 20.95 -22.55
CA ASP A 104 -2.03 20.49 -22.53
C ASP A 104 -2.17 19.23 -21.68
N GLN A 105 -1.25 18.26 -21.80
CA GLN A 105 -1.18 17.08 -20.94
C GLN A 105 -1.02 17.48 -19.47
N MET A 106 -0.10 18.39 -19.18
CA MET A 106 0.09 18.88 -17.80
C MET A 106 -1.13 19.62 -17.26
N ARG A 107 -1.87 20.34 -18.11
CA ARG A 107 -3.09 21.05 -17.70
C ARG A 107 -4.20 20.10 -17.27
N VAL A 108 -4.42 19.00 -17.99
CA VAL A 108 -5.44 18.00 -17.71
C VAL A 108 -4.96 16.92 -16.73
N MET A 109 -3.65 16.84 -16.45
CA MET A 109 -3.07 15.90 -15.49
C MET A 109 -3.73 16.07 -14.13
N PRO A 110 -4.26 15.00 -13.51
CA PRO A 110 -4.80 15.08 -12.17
C PRO A 110 -3.72 15.38 -11.15
N THR A 111 -4.10 16.01 -10.04
CA THR A 111 -3.24 16.09 -8.87
C THR A 111 -3.13 14.71 -8.20
N PHE A 112 -2.13 14.53 -7.35
CA PHE A 112 -1.98 13.32 -6.56
C PHE A 112 -3.23 13.02 -5.72
N ARG A 113 -3.86 14.06 -5.15
CA ARG A 113 -5.10 13.92 -4.39
C ARG A 113 -6.26 13.50 -5.29
N ASP A 114 -6.46 14.18 -6.43
CA ASP A 114 -7.55 13.87 -7.35
C ASP A 114 -7.46 12.43 -7.86
N PHE A 115 -6.27 12.02 -8.29
CA PHE A 115 -6.03 10.65 -8.75
C PHE A 115 -6.29 9.63 -7.64
N SER A 116 -5.74 9.88 -6.43
CA SER A 116 -5.89 8.95 -5.33
C SER A 116 -7.33 8.83 -4.86
N GLN A 117 -8.07 9.95 -4.80
CA GLN A 117 -9.44 10.00 -4.30
C GLN A 117 -10.45 9.50 -5.31
N ASN A 118 -10.31 9.89 -6.59
CA ASN A 118 -11.35 9.66 -7.62
C ASN A 118 -11.08 8.42 -8.47
N GLN A 119 -9.85 7.89 -8.50
CA GLN A 119 -9.50 6.73 -9.32
C GLN A 119 -8.96 5.57 -8.47
N TYR A 120 -7.93 5.81 -7.66
CA TYR A 120 -7.27 4.76 -6.90
C TYR A 120 -8.17 4.19 -5.78
N LEU A 121 -8.73 5.02 -4.91
CA LEU A 121 -9.52 4.54 -3.77
C LEU A 121 -10.78 3.78 -4.18
N PRO A 122 -11.59 4.22 -5.17
CA PRO A 122 -12.72 3.43 -5.66
C PRO A 122 -12.29 2.04 -6.13
N HIS A 123 -11.22 1.94 -6.93
CA HIS A 123 -10.64 0.67 -7.34
C HIS A 123 -10.14 -0.17 -6.15
N ALA A 124 -9.44 0.45 -5.18
CA ALA A 124 -8.94 -0.24 -4.00
C ALA A 124 -10.07 -0.81 -3.13
N TYR A 125 -11.17 -0.09 -2.96
CA TYR A 125 -12.34 -0.56 -2.21
C TYR A 125 -13.02 -1.77 -2.86
N GLN A 126 -12.99 -1.86 -4.19
CA GLN A 126 -13.52 -3.02 -4.92
C GLN A 126 -12.58 -4.23 -4.87
N THR A 127 -11.27 -4.00 -4.87
CA THR A 127 -10.28 -5.07 -5.09
C THR A 127 -9.58 -5.56 -3.84
N LYS A 128 -9.61 -4.82 -2.72
CA LYS A 128 -8.89 -5.22 -1.50
C LYS A 128 -9.60 -4.83 -0.20
N ARG A 129 -9.54 -5.73 0.78
CA ARG A 129 -10.13 -5.51 2.13
C ARG A 129 -9.44 -4.41 2.94
N SER A 130 -8.19 -4.06 2.62
CA SER A 130 -7.39 -3.09 3.37
C SER A 130 -7.46 -1.65 2.82
N ALA A 131 -8.40 -1.36 1.92
CA ALA A 131 -8.54 -0.04 1.29
C ALA A 131 -8.70 1.12 2.29
N LYS A 132 -9.45 0.89 3.39
CA LYS A 132 -9.58 1.87 4.48
C LYS A 132 -8.23 2.24 5.12
N GLY A 133 -7.30 1.29 5.18
CA GLY A 133 -5.93 1.55 5.65
C GLY A 133 -5.13 2.43 4.67
N ASP A 134 -5.30 2.20 3.38
CA ASP A 134 -4.69 3.05 2.35
C ASP A 134 -5.22 4.47 2.41
N GLU A 135 -6.55 4.62 2.51
CA GLU A 135 -7.19 5.94 2.67
C GLU A 135 -6.64 6.68 3.89
N GLY A 136 -6.50 5.98 5.02
CA GLY A 136 -5.88 6.54 6.24
C GLY A 136 -4.45 7.04 5.99
N MET A 137 -3.60 6.24 5.33
CA MET A 137 -2.23 6.64 4.99
C MET A 137 -2.20 7.83 4.03
N LEU A 138 -3.05 7.82 3.01
CA LEU A 138 -3.19 8.93 2.06
C LEU A 138 -3.58 10.20 2.77
N ARG A 139 -4.69 10.18 3.51
CA ARG A 139 -5.25 11.36 4.18
C ARG A 139 -4.31 11.98 5.20
N LEU A 140 -3.70 11.14 6.05
CA LEU A 140 -2.92 11.63 7.19
C LEU A 140 -1.48 11.99 6.83
N HIS A 141 -0.91 11.40 5.77
CA HIS A 141 0.52 11.51 5.52
C HIS A 141 0.89 11.95 4.10
N MET A 142 0.18 11.47 3.06
CA MET A 142 0.59 11.71 1.68
C MET A 142 -0.07 12.95 1.08
N TRP A 143 -1.36 13.18 1.32
CA TRP A 143 -2.04 14.38 0.82
C TRP A 143 -1.47 15.69 1.36
N PRO A 144 -1.06 15.80 2.64
CA PRO A 144 -0.38 17.02 3.10
C PRO A 144 0.92 17.30 2.37
N ARG A 145 1.62 16.28 1.87
CA ARG A 145 2.92 16.42 1.19
C ARG A 145 2.78 16.58 -0.32
N PHE A 146 2.00 15.73 -0.96
CA PHE A 146 1.93 15.60 -2.42
C PHE A 146 0.58 15.99 -3.00
N GLY A 147 -0.46 16.16 -2.19
CA GLY A 147 -1.85 16.22 -2.63
C GLY A 147 -2.14 17.25 -3.70
N HIS A 148 -1.54 18.42 -3.63
CA HIS A 148 -1.73 19.54 -4.57
C HIS A 148 -0.85 19.46 -5.82
N ARG A 149 0.16 18.58 -5.82
CA ARG A 149 1.09 18.41 -6.94
C ARG A 149 0.46 17.58 -8.06
N LYS A 150 0.74 17.92 -9.30
CA LYS A 150 0.40 17.06 -10.44
C LYS A 150 1.19 15.76 -10.37
N LEU A 151 0.59 14.63 -10.78
CA LEU A 151 1.28 13.34 -10.71
C LEU A 151 2.63 13.32 -11.42
N ALA A 152 2.71 13.97 -12.58
CA ALA A 152 3.94 14.04 -13.39
C ALA A 152 5.03 14.93 -12.78
N GLU A 153 4.70 15.79 -11.82
CA GLU A 153 5.65 16.67 -11.15
C GLU A 153 6.34 16.01 -9.95
N ILE A 154 5.84 14.86 -9.50
CA ILE A 154 6.40 14.17 -8.33
C ILE A 154 7.58 13.33 -8.77
N GLU A 155 8.76 13.67 -8.25
CA GLU A 155 10.02 13.04 -8.62
C GLU A 155 10.41 11.91 -7.66
N THR A 156 11.22 10.98 -8.16
CA THR A 156 11.75 9.83 -7.38
C THR A 156 12.45 10.29 -6.10
N HIS A 157 13.27 11.35 -6.20
CA HIS A 157 13.99 11.89 -5.05
C HIS A 157 13.06 12.38 -3.94
N GLU A 158 11.98 13.08 -4.28
CA GLU A 158 11.01 13.59 -3.31
C GLU A 158 10.30 12.46 -2.55
N ILE A 159 9.96 11.37 -3.28
CA ILE A 159 9.39 10.17 -2.66
C ILE A 159 10.41 9.53 -1.71
N GLN A 160 11.68 9.43 -2.11
CA GLN A 160 12.72 8.86 -1.25
C GLN A 160 12.92 9.69 0.02
N VAL A 161 12.96 11.01 -0.08
CA VAL A 161 13.04 11.92 1.09
C VAL A 161 11.86 11.69 2.03
N TYR A 162 10.64 11.63 1.49
CA TYR A 162 9.45 11.34 2.28
C TYR A 162 9.53 9.99 3.00
N LEU A 163 9.97 8.94 2.32
CA LEU A 163 10.12 7.60 2.91
C LEU A 163 11.19 7.58 4.01
N ASN A 164 12.30 8.29 3.81
CA ASN A 164 13.36 8.44 4.82
C ASN A 164 12.84 9.17 6.08
N GLU A 165 12.04 10.22 5.90
CA GLU A 165 11.39 10.91 7.01
C GLU A 165 10.42 9.99 7.77
N MET A 166 9.63 9.19 7.06
CA MET A 166 8.71 8.22 7.68
C MET A 166 9.46 7.14 8.45
N ALA A 167 10.57 6.63 7.91
CA ALA A 167 11.41 5.65 8.61
C ALA A 167 11.99 6.22 9.92
N ARG A 168 12.40 7.49 9.90
CA ARG A 168 12.96 8.19 11.08
C ARG A 168 11.88 8.54 12.11
N LYS A 169 10.74 9.11 11.68
CA LYS A 169 9.67 9.58 12.57
C LYS A 169 8.81 8.43 13.13
N ARG A 170 8.77 7.30 12.45
CA ARG A 170 7.95 6.13 12.80
C ARG A 170 8.82 4.87 12.87
N THR A 171 8.72 4.00 11.87
CA THR A 171 9.53 2.79 11.74
C THR A 171 9.84 2.49 10.28
N LYS A 172 10.91 1.73 10.00
CA LYS A 172 11.25 1.19 8.69
C LYS A 172 10.06 0.42 8.06
N ALA A 173 9.37 -0.39 8.86
CA ALA A 173 8.19 -1.14 8.43
C ALA A 173 7.03 -0.22 8.02
N THR A 174 6.82 0.90 8.72
CA THR A 174 5.82 1.89 8.32
C THR A 174 6.21 2.55 7.00
N ALA A 175 7.46 2.97 6.84
CA ALA A 175 7.96 3.54 5.59
C ALA A 175 7.79 2.56 4.41
N ASN A 176 8.07 1.27 4.60
CA ASN A 176 7.88 0.23 3.59
C ASN A 176 6.40 0.03 3.19
N ARG A 177 5.47 0.21 4.12
CA ARG A 177 4.03 0.20 3.80
C ARG A 177 3.64 1.41 2.95
N HIS A 178 4.16 2.60 3.30
CA HIS A 178 3.98 3.81 2.49
C HIS A 178 4.60 3.65 1.10
N HIS A 179 5.82 3.13 1.01
CA HIS A 179 6.46 2.79 -0.27
C HIS A 179 5.56 1.88 -1.12
N SER A 180 5.04 0.79 -0.53
CA SER A 180 4.21 -0.17 -1.25
C SER A 180 2.91 0.45 -1.76
N LEU A 181 2.31 1.39 -1.02
CA LEU A 181 1.11 2.11 -1.43
C LEU A 181 1.43 3.07 -2.59
N ILE A 182 2.44 3.92 -2.44
CA ILE A 182 2.84 4.90 -3.48
C ILE A 182 3.21 4.16 -4.77
N ALA A 183 4.06 3.12 -4.68
CA ALA A 183 4.48 2.35 -5.85
C ALA A 183 3.29 1.69 -6.56
N ARG A 184 2.32 1.16 -5.80
CA ARG A 184 1.08 0.60 -6.38
C ARG A 184 0.24 1.66 -7.09
N MET A 185 0.09 2.84 -6.50
CA MET A 185 -0.67 3.93 -7.09
C MET A 185 -0.05 4.40 -8.40
N PHE A 186 1.24 4.68 -8.42
CA PHE A 186 1.94 5.10 -9.63
C PHE A 186 1.99 4.01 -10.70
N LYS A 187 2.09 2.72 -10.29
CA LYS A 187 1.95 1.60 -11.23
C LYS A 187 0.58 1.60 -11.90
N LEU A 188 -0.50 1.82 -11.15
CA LEU A 188 -1.86 1.90 -11.71
C LEU A 188 -2.03 3.15 -12.58
N ALA A 189 -1.44 4.28 -12.22
CA ALA A 189 -1.46 5.49 -13.05
C ALA A 189 -0.83 5.24 -14.44
N VAL A 190 0.24 4.44 -14.50
CA VAL A 190 0.86 4.03 -15.78
C VAL A 190 -0.05 3.04 -16.54
N ILE A 191 -0.57 2.01 -15.86
CA ILE A 191 -1.48 1.04 -16.49
C ILE A 191 -2.73 1.73 -17.07
N TRP A 192 -3.27 2.73 -16.38
CA TRP A 192 -4.44 3.50 -16.81
C TRP A 192 -4.09 4.65 -17.76
N LYS A 193 -2.85 4.72 -18.21
CA LYS A 193 -2.36 5.74 -19.17
C LYS A 193 -2.53 7.18 -18.68
N VAL A 194 -2.51 7.40 -17.38
CA VAL A 194 -2.47 8.73 -16.76
C VAL A 194 -1.04 9.26 -16.75
N LEU A 195 -0.06 8.37 -16.63
CA LEU A 195 1.38 8.66 -16.71
C LEU A 195 2.07 7.71 -17.69
N ASP A 196 3.12 8.18 -18.36
CA ASP A 196 3.95 7.35 -19.23
C ASP A 196 4.91 6.47 -18.43
N ARG A 197 5.43 6.96 -17.30
CA ARG A 197 6.38 6.25 -16.44
C ARG A 197 6.14 6.52 -14.96
N SER A 198 6.48 5.55 -14.13
CA SER A 198 6.37 5.66 -12.68
C SER A 198 7.62 6.32 -12.09
N PRO A 199 7.50 7.32 -11.20
CA PRO A 199 8.62 7.87 -10.45
C PRO A 199 9.12 6.93 -9.36
N CYS A 200 8.46 5.79 -9.13
CA CYS A 200 8.86 4.82 -8.11
C CYS A 200 9.89 3.81 -8.61
N PHE A 201 10.34 3.91 -9.86
CA PHE A 201 11.40 3.04 -10.38
C PHE A 201 12.71 3.30 -9.62
N GLY A 202 13.38 2.23 -9.18
CA GLY A 202 14.65 2.33 -8.43
C GLY A 202 14.52 2.61 -6.94
N LEU A 203 13.31 2.85 -6.39
CA LEU A 203 13.12 2.95 -4.95
C LEU A 203 13.33 1.59 -4.27
N VAL A 204 14.16 1.58 -3.21
CA VAL A 204 14.47 0.37 -2.45
C VAL A 204 13.75 0.39 -1.11
N LYS A 205 13.22 -0.76 -0.69
CA LYS A 205 12.65 -0.92 0.65
C LYS A 205 13.74 -0.91 1.71
N PHE A 206 13.41 -0.37 2.86
CA PHE A 206 14.28 -0.43 4.03
C PHE A 206 14.39 -1.87 4.54
N HIS A 207 15.58 -2.25 4.96
CA HIS A 207 15.75 -3.50 5.69
C HIS A 207 14.98 -3.41 7.02
N GLU A 208 14.07 -4.34 7.24
CA GLU A 208 13.31 -4.46 8.49
C GLU A 208 14.02 -5.46 9.39
N ASP A 209 14.38 -5.03 10.59
CA ASP A 209 14.93 -5.92 11.59
C ASP A 209 13.80 -6.90 11.99
N LYS A 210 14.05 -8.18 11.83
CA LYS A 210 13.09 -9.21 12.27
C LYS A 210 13.06 -9.18 13.81
N HIS A 211 11.88 -8.89 14.37
CA HIS A 211 11.69 -9.11 15.79
C HIS A 211 11.87 -10.59 16.08
N PRO A 212 12.66 -10.97 17.10
CA PRO A 212 12.76 -12.36 17.51
C PRO A 212 11.35 -12.89 17.83
N GLU A 213 11.04 -14.05 17.30
CA GLU A 213 9.77 -14.70 17.57
C GLU A 213 9.80 -15.20 19.00
N ARG A 214 8.91 -14.64 19.84
CA ARG A 214 8.74 -15.09 21.20
C ARG A 214 7.63 -16.14 21.26
N PHE A 215 7.89 -17.23 21.96
CA PHE A 215 6.90 -18.22 22.33
C PHE A 215 7.07 -18.61 23.81
N LEU A 216 5.99 -19.03 24.43
CA LEU A 216 5.98 -19.43 25.80
C LEU A 216 6.65 -20.79 25.98
N SER A 217 7.52 -20.92 26.96
CA SER A 217 8.04 -22.21 27.43
C SER A 217 6.93 -23.01 28.15
N PRO A 218 7.07 -24.34 28.35
CA PRO A 218 6.09 -25.13 29.07
C PRO A 218 5.79 -24.59 30.48
N VAL A 219 6.79 -24.09 31.18
CA VAL A 219 6.63 -23.46 32.49
C VAL A 219 5.85 -22.16 32.42
N GLU A 220 6.16 -21.32 31.43
CA GLU A 220 5.43 -20.07 31.20
C GLU A 220 3.97 -20.33 30.78
N ILE A 221 3.70 -21.37 29.97
CA ILE A 221 2.33 -21.79 29.64
C ILE A 221 1.54 -22.10 30.90
N GLY A 222 2.10 -22.86 31.84
CA GLY A 222 1.45 -23.18 33.10
C GLY A 222 1.10 -21.92 33.91
N ARG A 223 2.07 -21.00 34.07
CA ARG A 223 1.86 -19.74 34.78
C ARG A 223 0.84 -18.84 34.06
N PHE A 224 0.89 -18.78 32.73
CA PHE A 224 -0.04 -17.99 31.91
C PHE A 224 -1.48 -18.50 32.04
N VAL A 225 -1.69 -19.80 31.95
CA VAL A 225 -3.02 -20.42 32.12
C VAL A 225 -3.57 -20.18 33.53
N SER A 226 -2.76 -20.37 34.55
CA SER A 226 -3.16 -20.08 35.95
C SER A 226 -3.54 -18.59 36.11
N ALA A 227 -2.77 -17.67 35.53
CA ALA A 227 -3.07 -16.25 35.62
C ALA A 227 -4.35 -15.85 34.82
N LEU A 228 -4.67 -16.57 33.74
CA LEU A 228 -5.94 -16.41 33.02
C LEU A 228 -7.15 -16.85 33.85
N ASP A 229 -7.03 -17.95 34.58
CA ASP A 229 -8.12 -18.52 35.40
C ASP A 229 -8.49 -17.60 36.59
N HIS A 230 -7.59 -16.69 36.98
CA HIS A 230 -7.78 -15.71 38.04
C HIS A 230 -7.95 -14.25 37.52
N ASP A 231 -8.22 -14.05 36.22
CA ASP A 231 -8.38 -12.71 35.68
C ASP A 231 -9.80 -12.16 35.88
N ASP A 232 -9.90 -10.88 36.21
CA ASP A 232 -11.17 -10.16 36.44
C ASP A 232 -12.10 -10.10 35.23
N ASN A 233 -11.59 -10.40 34.03
CA ASN A 233 -12.36 -10.46 32.80
C ASN A 233 -12.36 -11.87 32.21
N PRO A 234 -13.25 -12.78 32.73
CA PRO A 234 -13.26 -14.17 32.30
C PRO A 234 -13.56 -14.39 30.83
N VAL A 235 -14.30 -13.48 30.20
CA VAL A 235 -14.62 -13.57 28.76
C VAL A 235 -13.36 -13.37 27.90
N ILE A 236 -12.56 -12.33 28.20
CA ILE A 236 -11.33 -12.09 27.47
C ILE A 236 -10.26 -13.15 27.85
N ALA A 237 -10.20 -13.57 29.09
CA ALA A 237 -9.30 -14.62 29.52
C ALA A 237 -9.58 -15.94 28.77
N ALA A 238 -10.85 -16.34 28.67
CA ALA A 238 -11.26 -17.50 27.87
C ALA A 238 -10.90 -17.37 26.39
N ALA A 239 -11.05 -16.19 25.80
CA ALA A 239 -10.64 -15.93 24.40
C ALA A 239 -9.11 -16.07 24.22
N LEU A 240 -8.31 -15.56 25.15
CA LEU A 240 -6.84 -15.72 25.14
C LEU A 240 -6.44 -17.19 25.36
N LYS A 241 -7.14 -17.93 26.23
CA LYS A 241 -6.92 -19.35 26.44
C LYS A 241 -7.23 -20.15 25.17
N LEU A 242 -8.34 -19.84 24.48
CA LEU A 242 -8.68 -20.48 23.20
C LEU A 242 -7.66 -20.16 22.09
N LEU A 243 -7.10 -18.95 22.05
CA LEU A 243 -6.02 -18.59 21.11
C LEU A 243 -4.78 -19.47 21.34
N LEU A 244 -4.39 -19.69 22.59
CA LEU A 244 -3.26 -20.55 22.93
C LEU A 244 -3.52 -22.01 22.56
N LEU A 245 -4.75 -22.51 22.83
CA LEU A 245 -5.13 -23.93 22.66
C LEU A 245 -5.33 -24.32 21.18
N THR A 246 -5.60 -23.38 20.30
CA THR A 246 -5.96 -23.66 18.91
C THR A 246 -5.01 -23.06 17.88
N GLY A 247 -4.17 -22.12 18.28
CA GLY A 247 -3.32 -21.38 17.37
C GLY A 247 -4.08 -20.52 16.32
N LEU A 248 -5.36 -20.27 16.52
CA LEU A 248 -6.18 -19.45 15.63
C LEU A 248 -5.71 -18.00 15.59
N ARG A 249 -6.06 -17.28 14.51
CA ARG A 249 -5.78 -15.84 14.45
C ARG A 249 -6.68 -15.08 15.40
N ARG A 250 -6.17 -14.01 16.00
CA ARG A 250 -6.93 -13.18 16.95
C ARG A 250 -8.37 -12.89 16.49
N ASN A 251 -8.54 -12.43 15.28
CA ASN A 251 -9.87 -12.08 14.77
C ASN A 251 -10.75 -13.29 14.43
N GLU A 252 -10.17 -14.47 14.23
CA GLU A 252 -10.90 -15.72 14.06
C GLU A 252 -11.55 -16.12 15.39
N VAL A 253 -10.85 -15.98 16.52
CA VAL A 253 -11.39 -16.24 17.87
C VAL A 253 -12.35 -15.13 18.31
N ILE A 254 -11.93 -13.87 18.27
CA ILE A 254 -12.73 -12.74 18.77
C ILE A 254 -14.10 -12.66 18.06
N LYS A 255 -14.14 -12.96 16.75
CA LYS A 255 -15.35 -12.89 15.93
C LYS A 255 -16.04 -14.24 15.76
N ALA A 256 -15.68 -15.25 16.55
CA ALA A 256 -16.33 -16.55 16.50
C ALA A 256 -17.77 -16.47 17.01
N ARG A 257 -18.66 -17.19 16.34
CA ARG A 257 -20.10 -17.23 16.64
C ARG A 257 -20.54 -18.63 16.98
N TRP A 258 -21.62 -18.75 17.73
CA TRP A 258 -22.18 -20.04 18.13
C TRP A 258 -22.72 -20.85 16.94
N ASP A 259 -23.25 -20.19 15.90
CA ASP A 259 -23.70 -20.84 14.66
C ASP A 259 -22.53 -21.44 13.83
N GLN A 260 -21.31 -21.20 14.21
CA GLN A 260 -20.10 -21.73 13.60
C GLN A 260 -19.48 -22.90 14.38
N VAL A 261 -19.98 -23.22 15.57
CA VAL A 261 -19.46 -24.26 16.44
C VAL A 261 -20.25 -25.54 16.24
N ASP A 262 -19.56 -26.59 15.82
CA ASP A 262 -20.07 -27.97 15.86
C ASP A 262 -19.42 -28.67 17.07
N LEU A 263 -20.22 -28.83 18.15
CA LEU A 263 -19.73 -29.45 19.38
C LEU A 263 -19.61 -30.97 19.24
N ASP A 264 -20.42 -31.62 18.41
CA ASP A 264 -20.39 -33.06 18.21
C ASP A 264 -19.14 -33.46 17.40
N ALA A 265 -18.85 -32.74 16.34
CA ALA A 265 -17.64 -32.90 15.55
C ALA A 265 -16.39 -32.25 16.16
N ARG A 266 -16.52 -31.46 17.24
CA ARG A 266 -15.46 -30.64 17.87
C ARG A 266 -14.75 -29.71 16.87
N LEU A 267 -15.55 -29.02 16.05
CA LEU A 267 -15.06 -28.14 14.98
C LEU A 267 -15.58 -26.71 15.15
N LEU A 268 -14.74 -25.75 14.76
CA LEU A 268 -15.15 -24.35 14.59
C LEU A 268 -15.01 -23.97 13.11
N TYR A 269 -16.13 -23.65 12.48
CA TYR A 269 -16.17 -23.19 11.10
C TYR A 269 -15.71 -21.74 10.97
N LEU A 270 -14.77 -21.47 10.07
CA LEU A 270 -14.18 -20.17 9.81
C LEU A 270 -14.54 -19.71 8.37
N PRO A 271 -15.65 -18.98 8.18
CA PRO A 271 -16.18 -18.65 6.85
C PRO A 271 -15.27 -17.69 6.06
N LYS A 272 -14.52 -16.86 6.77
CA LYS A 272 -13.66 -15.83 6.15
C LYS A 272 -12.26 -15.88 6.78
N THR A 273 -11.32 -16.50 6.07
CA THR A 273 -9.92 -16.47 6.48
C THR A 273 -9.15 -15.34 5.75
N LYS A 274 -7.92 -15.06 6.20
CA LYS A 274 -7.03 -14.13 5.50
C LYS A 274 -6.70 -14.60 4.07
N ALA A 275 -6.71 -15.92 3.84
CA ALA A 275 -6.48 -16.53 2.53
C ALA A 275 -7.72 -16.53 1.61
N GLY A 276 -8.88 -16.07 2.11
CA GLY A 276 -10.12 -15.97 1.34
C GLY A 276 -10.94 -17.27 1.27
N LYS A 277 -10.37 -18.43 1.64
CA LYS A 277 -11.08 -19.73 1.63
C LYS A 277 -11.62 -20.06 3.02
N PRO A 278 -12.83 -20.61 3.14
CA PRO A 278 -13.35 -21.11 4.41
C PRO A 278 -12.56 -22.34 4.86
N ARG A 279 -12.54 -22.60 6.16
CA ARG A 279 -11.93 -23.80 6.74
C ARG A 279 -12.55 -24.16 8.09
N TYR A 280 -12.32 -25.37 8.54
CA TYR A 280 -12.61 -25.80 9.90
C TYR A 280 -11.35 -25.74 10.76
N ALA A 281 -11.51 -25.38 12.03
CA ALA A 281 -10.49 -25.49 13.04
C ALA A 281 -10.90 -26.56 14.05
N VAL A 282 -9.97 -27.45 14.40
CA VAL A 282 -10.20 -28.52 15.37
C VAL A 282 -10.15 -27.94 16.77
N LEU A 283 -11.14 -28.26 17.59
CA LEU A 283 -11.12 -28.01 19.03
C LEU A 283 -10.56 -29.26 19.74
N ASN A 284 -9.33 -29.17 20.24
CA ASN A 284 -8.79 -30.23 21.10
C ASN A 284 -9.62 -30.36 22.37
N SER A 285 -9.42 -31.42 23.16
CA SER A 285 -10.23 -31.73 24.34
C SER A 285 -10.38 -30.54 25.30
N VAL A 286 -9.29 -29.82 25.56
CA VAL A 286 -9.30 -28.68 26.49
C VAL A 286 -10.03 -27.48 25.88
N ALA A 287 -9.82 -27.20 24.60
CA ALA A 287 -10.54 -26.15 23.88
C ALA A 287 -12.05 -26.45 23.76
N TYR A 288 -12.40 -27.72 23.55
CA TYR A 288 -13.79 -28.18 23.51
C TYR A 288 -14.48 -27.92 24.87
N GLU A 289 -13.91 -28.36 25.98
CA GLU A 289 -14.48 -28.10 27.30
C GLU A 289 -14.55 -26.63 27.64
N LEU A 290 -13.56 -25.84 27.27
CA LEU A 290 -13.60 -24.39 27.40
C LEU A 290 -14.80 -23.80 26.65
N VAL A 291 -14.98 -24.14 25.36
CA VAL A 291 -16.05 -23.60 24.55
C VAL A 291 -17.41 -24.08 25.06
N LYS A 292 -17.57 -25.35 25.35
CA LYS A 292 -18.81 -25.95 25.85
C LYS A 292 -19.35 -25.25 27.10
N ASN A 293 -18.45 -24.81 27.99
CA ASN A 293 -18.78 -24.19 29.26
C ASN A 293 -18.81 -22.65 29.23
N LEU A 294 -18.74 -22.03 28.04
CA LEU A 294 -18.86 -20.58 27.95
C LEU A 294 -20.27 -20.10 28.34
N PRO A 295 -20.38 -19.09 29.22
CA PRO A 295 -21.68 -18.58 29.69
C PRO A 295 -22.49 -17.87 28.58
N SER A 296 -21.83 -17.53 27.49
CA SER A 296 -22.45 -16.84 26.32
C SER A 296 -23.35 -17.74 25.46
N ARG A 297 -23.37 -19.10 25.71
CA ARG A 297 -23.96 -20.08 24.80
C ARG A 297 -25.42 -19.80 24.44
N ASN A 298 -26.22 -19.35 25.35
CA ASN A 298 -27.65 -19.06 25.12
C ASN A 298 -27.98 -17.57 25.35
N ALA A 299 -26.95 -16.74 25.51
CA ALA A 299 -27.10 -15.33 25.88
C ALA A 299 -26.62 -14.39 24.79
N SER A 300 -25.82 -14.85 23.83
CA SER A 300 -25.24 -14.02 22.78
C SER A 300 -24.98 -14.85 21.51
N PRO A 301 -25.03 -14.27 20.31
CA PRO A 301 -24.60 -14.94 19.10
C PRO A 301 -23.08 -15.14 19.03
N TRP A 302 -22.29 -14.46 19.91
CA TRP A 302 -20.83 -14.48 19.92
C TRP A 302 -20.31 -15.42 21.03
N LEU A 303 -19.24 -16.17 20.74
CA LEU A 303 -18.55 -16.93 21.78
C LEU A 303 -18.02 -16.01 22.87
N PHE A 304 -17.47 -14.88 22.48
CA PHE A 304 -16.86 -13.89 23.36
C PHE A 304 -17.53 -12.52 23.16
N PRO A 305 -18.71 -12.30 23.78
CA PRO A 305 -19.42 -11.05 23.66
C PRO A 305 -18.74 -9.93 24.46
N ALA A 306 -18.86 -8.68 23.98
CA ALA A 306 -18.60 -7.50 24.78
C ALA A 306 -19.66 -7.36 25.90
N ARG A 307 -19.46 -6.43 26.83
CA ARG A 307 -20.42 -6.21 27.94
C ARG A 307 -21.88 -5.98 27.49
N SER A 308 -22.06 -5.39 26.32
CA SER A 308 -23.41 -5.17 25.74
C SER A 308 -24.09 -6.45 25.24
N GLY A 309 -23.35 -7.54 25.05
CA GLY A 309 -23.86 -8.82 24.57
C GLY A 309 -24.10 -8.89 23.05
N ASP A 310 -24.32 -7.78 22.38
CA ASP A 310 -24.69 -7.65 20.96
C ASP A 310 -23.49 -7.61 19.99
N LYS A 311 -22.31 -7.34 20.52
CA LYS A 311 -21.04 -7.24 19.77
C LYS A 311 -19.99 -8.16 20.35
N PRO A 312 -19.01 -8.60 19.54
CA PRO A 312 -17.86 -9.33 20.08
C PRO A 312 -16.92 -8.38 20.82
N ILE A 313 -16.07 -8.94 21.71
CA ILE A 313 -14.95 -8.20 22.30
C ILE A 313 -14.07 -7.58 21.18
N GLU A 314 -13.45 -6.42 21.45
CA GLU A 314 -12.68 -5.72 20.42
C GLU A 314 -11.17 -6.02 20.51
N ASN A 315 -10.57 -5.77 21.66
CA ASN A 315 -9.12 -5.86 21.82
C ASN A 315 -8.71 -6.50 23.15
N PRO A 316 -8.13 -7.70 23.13
CA PRO A 316 -7.70 -8.39 24.34
C PRO A 316 -6.35 -7.90 24.89
N LYS A 317 -5.76 -6.82 24.33
CA LYS A 317 -4.39 -6.40 24.64
C LYS A 317 -4.19 -6.02 26.12
N SER A 318 -5.12 -5.27 26.70
CA SER A 318 -5.01 -4.83 28.11
C SER A 318 -5.06 -6.03 29.07
N THR A 319 -5.99 -6.96 28.85
CA THR A 319 -6.07 -8.20 29.65
C THR A 319 -4.82 -9.06 29.44
N LEU A 320 -4.35 -9.20 28.20
CA LEU A 320 -3.11 -9.95 27.93
C LEU A 320 -1.93 -9.37 28.71
N LEU A 321 -1.72 -8.06 28.71
CA LEU A 321 -0.61 -7.43 29.44
C LEU A 321 -0.73 -7.66 30.95
N ARG A 322 -1.93 -7.50 31.55
CA ARG A 322 -2.19 -7.75 32.95
C ARG A 322 -1.93 -9.20 33.33
N VAL A 323 -2.36 -10.15 32.51
CA VAL A 323 -2.14 -11.59 32.71
C VAL A 323 -0.66 -11.92 32.60
N LEU A 324 0.07 -11.39 31.65
CA LEU A 324 1.52 -11.59 31.51
C LEU A 324 2.27 -11.05 32.74
N GLU A 325 1.93 -9.86 33.22
CA GLU A 325 2.50 -9.26 34.42
C GLU A 325 2.24 -10.14 35.64
N ARG A 326 0.98 -10.58 35.85
CA ARG A 326 0.62 -11.49 36.93
C ARG A 326 1.39 -12.83 36.88
N ALA A 327 1.62 -13.34 35.67
CA ALA A 327 2.36 -14.57 35.44
C ALA A 327 3.89 -14.42 35.55
N GLY A 328 4.42 -13.20 35.69
CA GLY A 328 5.85 -12.91 35.62
C GLY A 328 6.46 -13.29 34.28
N ILE A 329 5.77 -12.94 33.20
CA ILE A 329 6.17 -13.19 31.79
C ILE A 329 6.38 -11.86 31.09
N ASP A 330 7.51 -11.72 30.39
CA ASP A 330 7.78 -10.51 29.65
C ASP A 330 6.68 -10.21 28.62
N PRO A 331 6.41 -8.92 28.32
CA PRO A 331 5.37 -8.52 27.39
C PRO A 331 5.51 -9.17 26.01
N MET A 332 4.41 -9.75 25.53
CA MET A 332 4.31 -10.36 24.22
C MET A 332 2.99 -9.94 23.52
N ARG A 333 2.93 -10.15 22.21
CA ARG A 333 1.75 -9.79 21.41
C ARG A 333 0.73 -10.93 21.43
N THR A 334 -0.55 -10.63 21.25
CA THR A 334 -1.59 -11.66 21.09
C THR A 334 -1.27 -12.67 19.97
N HIS A 335 -0.53 -12.27 18.93
CA HIS A 335 -0.14 -13.19 17.86
C HIS A 335 0.94 -14.19 18.30
N ASP A 336 1.71 -13.86 19.30
CA ASP A 336 2.77 -14.72 19.83
C ASP A 336 2.20 -15.94 20.60
N LEU A 337 0.92 -15.90 21.02
CA LEU A 337 0.20 -17.10 21.51
C LEU A 337 0.05 -18.16 20.41
N ARG A 338 -0.16 -17.74 19.17
CA ARG A 338 -0.18 -18.64 18.02
C ARG A 338 1.22 -19.20 17.70
N HIS A 339 2.27 -18.41 17.89
CA HIS A 339 3.65 -18.90 17.82
C HIS A 339 3.93 -19.92 18.92
N SER A 340 3.43 -19.67 20.14
CA SER A 340 3.53 -20.62 21.26
C SER A 340 2.83 -21.94 20.96
N PHE A 341 1.60 -21.91 20.43
CA PHE A 341 0.89 -23.12 19.98
C PHE A 341 1.71 -23.92 18.97
N ALA A 342 2.23 -23.24 17.92
CA ALA A 342 3.01 -23.91 16.87
C ALA A 342 4.30 -24.52 17.41
N SER A 343 5.06 -23.78 18.22
CA SER A 343 6.29 -24.26 18.84
C SER A 343 6.02 -25.44 19.78
N THR A 344 4.96 -25.37 20.60
CA THR A 344 4.57 -26.47 21.51
C THR A 344 4.20 -27.73 20.73
N ALA A 345 3.42 -27.60 19.63
CA ALA A 345 3.03 -28.74 18.81
C ALA A 345 4.25 -29.41 18.16
N ILE A 346 5.18 -28.62 17.60
CA ILE A 346 6.40 -29.16 16.99
C ILE A 346 7.31 -29.81 18.02
N ASN A 347 7.53 -29.20 19.18
CA ASN A 347 8.32 -29.77 20.27
C ASN A 347 7.70 -31.06 20.80
N ALA A 348 6.36 -31.18 20.72
CA ALA A 348 5.64 -32.43 21.07
C ALA A 348 5.69 -33.49 19.97
N GLY A 349 6.30 -33.23 18.82
CA GLY A 349 6.50 -34.20 17.73
C GLY A 349 5.65 -34.01 16.50
N ALA A 350 4.78 -33.02 16.47
CA ALA A 350 3.99 -32.73 15.25
C ALA A 350 4.90 -32.34 14.07
N THR A 351 4.54 -32.78 12.87
CA THR A 351 5.23 -32.41 11.65
C THR A 351 4.90 -30.97 11.23
N LEU A 352 5.76 -30.35 10.44
CA LEU A 352 5.50 -29.02 9.88
C LEU A 352 4.22 -29.00 9.03
N ALA A 353 3.88 -30.09 8.35
CA ALA A 353 2.67 -30.22 7.53
C ALA A 353 1.40 -30.23 8.41
N GLU A 354 1.41 -30.97 9.53
CA GLU A 354 0.30 -30.96 10.49
C GLU A 354 0.10 -29.58 11.11
N VAL A 355 1.20 -28.94 11.55
CA VAL A 355 1.13 -27.57 12.09
C VAL A 355 0.65 -26.57 11.03
N GLN A 356 1.06 -26.73 9.78
CA GLN A 356 0.54 -25.93 8.67
C GLN A 356 -0.98 -26.07 8.53
N GLY A 357 -1.49 -27.30 8.60
CA GLY A 357 -2.92 -27.60 8.55
C GLY A 357 -3.68 -26.99 9.73
N LEU A 358 -3.22 -27.22 10.96
CA LEU A 358 -3.80 -26.67 12.19
C LEU A 358 -3.88 -25.15 12.16
N LEU A 359 -2.78 -24.49 11.76
CA LEU A 359 -2.73 -23.04 11.65
C LEU A 359 -3.50 -22.49 10.45
N GLY A 360 -3.75 -23.28 9.43
CA GLY A 360 -4.35 -22.83 8.16
C GLY A 360 -3.44 -21.82 7.43
N HIS A 361 -2.17 -22.17 7.28
CA HIS A 361 -1.24 -21.41 6.46
C HIS A 361 -1.45 -21.73 4.98
N SER A 362 -1.54 -20.69 4.15
CA SER A 362 -1.76 -20.86 2.70
C SER A 362 -0.48 -21.25 1.94
N SER A 363 0.69 -21.17 2.57
CA SER A 363 1.96 -21.63 2.00
C SER A 363 2.86 -22.21 3.10
N SER A 364 3.71 -23.18 2.73
CA SER A 364 4.74 -23.80 3.58
C SER A 364 5.71 -22.77 4.15
N ALA A 365 6.09 -21.77 3.35
CA ALA A 365 7.00 -20.70 3.73
C ALA A 365 6.58 -19.96 5.04
N MET A 366 5.28 -19.93 5.37
CA MET A 366 4.81 -19.37 6.64
C MET A 366 5.09 -20.30 7.84
N THR A 367 5.24 -21.60 7.61
CA THR A 367 5.50 -22.61 8.66
C THR A 367 6.99 -22.93 8.74
N GLU A 368 7.76 -22.72 7.68
CA GLU A 368 9.22 -22.92 7.64
C GLU A 368 9.99 -22.16 8.71
N ARG A 369 9.42 -21.06 9.23
CA ARG A 369 9.99 -20.32 10.37
C ARG A 369 10.18 -21.18 11.62
N TYR A 370 9.42 -22.27 11.75
CA TYR A 370 9.50 -23.21 12.87
C TYR A 370 10.39 -24.42 12.55
N ALA A 371 11.00 -24.51 11.36
CA ALA A 371 11.79 -25.66 10.94
C ALA A 371 12.98 -25.94 11.89
N HIS A 372 13.56 -24.87 12.46
CA HIS A 372 14.65 -25.02 13.44
C HIS A 372 14.24 -25.77 14.71
N LEU A 373 12.94 -25.75 15.09
CA LEU A 373 12.41 -26.51 16.22
C LEU A 373 12.16 -27.98 15.87
N ALA A 374 12.08 -28.34 14.59
CA ALA A 374 11.83 -29.69 14.13
C ALA A 374 13.10 -30.57 14.07
N GLN A 375 14.29 -30.04 14.38
CA GLN A 375 15.54 -30.79 14.28
C GLN A 375 15.55 -32.01 15.24
N ASP A 376 15.01 -31.88 16.45
CA ASP A 376 14.90 -32.99 17.38
C ASP A 376 13.89 -34.05 16.90
N ASN A 377 12.88 -33.67 16.14
CA ASN A 377 11.95 -34.62 15.54
C ASN A 377 12.63 -35.42 14.41
N VAL A 378 13.49 -34.78 13.61
CA VAL A 378 14.29 -35.45 12.58
C VAL A 378 15.26 -36.46 13.21
N ARG A 379 15.91 -36.08 14.33
CA ARG A 379 16.78 -37.01 15.10
C ARG A 379 15.98 -38.18 15.63
N ARG A 380 14.83 -37.94 16.27
CA ARG A 380 13.97 -39.03 16.79
C ARG A 380 13.47 -39.94 15.66
N ALA A 381 13.09 -39.41 14.52
CA ALA A 381 12.69 -40.22 13.39
C ALA A 381 13.84 -41.10 12.87
N SER A 382 15.08 -40.59 12.84
CA SER A 382 16.27 -41.36 12.55
C SER A 382 16.51 -42.54 13.53
N GLU A 383 16.33 -42.28 14.84
CA GLU A 383 16.46 -43.30 15.90
C GLU A 383 15.39 -44.41 15.78
N VAL A 384 14.16 -44.05 15.37
CA VAL A 384 13.11 -45.04 15.10
C VAL A 384 13.56 -46.00 13.98
N VAL A 385 14.16 -45.49 12.92
CA VAL A 385 14.71 -46.35 11.87
C VAL A 385 15.83 -47.23 12.40
N ALA A 386 16.74 -46.69 13.21
CA ALA A 386 17.82 -47.45 13.82
C ALA A 386 17.28 -48.56 14.72
N SER A 387 16.25 -48.30 15.51
CA SER A 387 15.62 -49.32 16.39
C SER A 387 14.94 -50.43 15.59
N VAL A 388 14.25 -50.13 14.49
CA VAL A 388 13.64 -51.12 13.60
C VAL A 388 14.73 -52.02 12.97
N VAL A 389 15.78 -51.41 12.47
CA VAL A 389 16.91 -52.15 11.85
C VAL A 389 17.57 -53.05 12.89
N ALA A 390 17.83 -52.58 14.12
CA ALA A 390 18.40 -53.37 15.18
C ALA A 390 17.51 -54.54 15.57
N THR A 391 16.19 -54.35 15.63
CA THR A 391 15.23 -55.40 15.98
C THR A 391 15.18 -56.50 14.90
N VAL A 392 15.22 -56.12 13.64
CA VAL A 392 15.21 -57.09 12.51
C VAL A 392 16.55 -57.82 12.38
N ALA A 393 17.68 -57.15 12.68
CA ALA A 393 19.01 -57.76 12.61
C ALA A 393 19.26 -58.81 13.70
N VAL A 394 18.51 -58.72 14.84
CA VAL A 394 18.63 -59.66 15.99
C VAL A 394 17.64 -60.81 15.88
N ALA A 395 16.70 -60.80 14.94
CA ALA A 395 15.79 -61.93 14.73
C ALA A 395 16.59 -63.19 14.33
N PRO A 396 16.55 -64.32 15.06
CA PRO A 396 17.29 -65.51 14.73
C PRO A 396 16.79 -66.04 13.36
N GLN A 397 17.73 -66.24 12.41
CA GLN A 397 17.40 -66.96 11.18
C GLN A 397 16.93 -68.37 11.58
N ALA A 398 15.69 -68.70 11.22
CA ALA A 398 15.21 -70.08 11.39
C ALA A 398 16.17 -70.99 10.64
N PRO A 399 16.59 -72.15 11.25
CA PRO A 399 17.48 -73.11 10.59
C PRO A 399 16.83 -73.57 9.29
N ALA A 400 17.59 -73.53 8.20
CA ALA A 400 17.19 -74.06 6.93
C ALA A 400 16.85 -75.52 7.12
N ALA A 401 15.61 -75.92 6.87
CA ALA A 401 15.17 -77.32 6.84
C ALA A 401 15.93 -77.98 5.73
N GLY A 402 16.82 -78.93 6.11
CA GLY A 402 17.52 -79.90 5.21
C GLY A 402 16.60 -81.03 4.72
#